data_33a062b505d4a14b2aa03705974b150f
#
_entry.id   33a062b505d4a14b2aa03705974b150f
#
_cell.length_a   1.000
_cell.length_b   1.000
_cell.length_c   1.000
_cell.angle_alpha   90.00
_cell.angle_beta   90.00
_cell.angle_gamma   90.00
#
_symmetry.space_group_name_H-M   'P 1'
#
loop_
_entity.id
_entity.type
_entity.pdbx_description
1 polymer ?
#
loop_
_entity_poly.entity_id
_entity_poly.type
_entity_poly.pdbx_seq_one_letter_code
_entity_poly.pdbx_strand_id
1 'polypeptide(L)'
;MNTKTLTLLAGATAVVIGAALYMNASRKTVTIEARNESIANAPRLFPELEGRASQVSKITLMQGESSLEMTKVGAEWVMSSKSGFPVRTKTVSDLVSWLSQTQSIQDKTAREELYSKLGVEDPAKIDAKSTLVTLFDGNGVTLAALVVGNLNGANRYARRPDQKQSFVASGTADITVTPLSWIESKIISLESARLASTSFRVIREGVSDPIMTTINRVDPADNKFELQNIPEGRKPKDEFAAARAAQCLAFANFEDVRPVGEVDFSVPTASTAEFKTLDHLVIRTITVQADGKEWTKFAASYESPGAQTATPNQPKPNAGASVEDQPAAAEQPAEDPKAEEVRKEVEELNKLFSKWAFVLPSFTLERLKTTSEDLLAPVEVPGVPAAAPQ
;
A
#
# COMPACT_ATOMS: atom_id res chain seq x y z
N MET A 1 49.66 -57.36 8.71
CA MET A 1 48.64 -57.02 9.72
C MET A 1 47.47 -57.97 9.53
N ASN A 2 47.10 -58.72 10.56
CA ASN A 2 46.14 -59.81 10.44
C ASN A 2 44.70 -59.26 10.25
N THR A 3 43.94 -59.85 9.34
CA THR A 3 42.56 -59.38 8.99
C THR A 3 41.65 -59.24 10.23
N LYS A 4 41.86 -60.05 11.24
CA LYS A 4 41.15 -59.92 12.55
C LYS A 4 41.47 -58.67 13.33
N THR A 5 42.70 -58.15 13.23
CA THR A 5 43.10 -56.90 13.89
C THR A 5 42.53 -55.66 13.14
N LEU A 6 42.39 -55.74 11.82
CA LEU A 6 41.82 -54.67 11.00
C LEU A 6 40.31 -54.52 11.25
N THR A 7 39.59 -55.67 11.37
CA THR A 7 38.13 -55.65 11.67
C THR A 7 37.84 -55.15 13.09
N LEU A 8 38.70 -55.47 14.07
CA LEU A 8 38.55 -55.00 15.44
C LEU A 8 38.83 -53.49 15.54
N LEU A 9 39.83 -52.97 14.79
CA LEU A 9 40.14 -51.54 14.73
C LEU A 9 39.03 -50.75 14.04
N ALA A 10 38.46 -51.27 12.93
CA ALA A 10 37.35 -50.64 12.22
C ALA A 10 36.08 -50.58 13.08
N GLY A 11 35.79 -51.65 13.83
CA GLY A 11 34.68 -51.70 14.78
C GLY A 11 34.83 -50.69 15.93
N ALA A 12 36.02 -50.60 16.52
CA ALA A 12 36.29 -49.61 17.57
C ALA A 12 36.18 -48.16 17.08
N THR A 13 36.65 -47.88 15.85
CA THR A 13 36.55 -46.55 15.24
C THR A 13 35.09 -46.18 14.96
N ALA A 14 34.28 -47.10 14.47
CA ALA A 14 32.85 -46.86 14.21
C ALA A 14 32.07 -46.58 15.53
N VAL A 15 32.40 -47.25 16.62
CA VAL A 15 31.78 -47.00 17.94
C VAL A 15 32.18 -45.64 18.49
N VAL A 16 33.44 -45.22 18.35
CA VAL A 16 33.91 -43.89 18.80
C VAL A 16 33.26 -42.79 17.99
N ILE A 17 33.15 -42.95 16.67
CA ILE A 17 32.49 -41.94 15.81
C ILE A 17 30.98 -41.90 16.14
N GLY A 18 30.33 -43.03 16.31
CA GLY A 18 28.91 -43.09 16.70
C GLY A 18 28.66 -42.45 18.08
N ALA A 19 29.51 -42.70 19.06
CA ALA A 19 29.43 -42.06 20.37
C ALA A 19 29.68 -40.56 20.31
N ALA A 20 30.64 -40.09 19.50
CA ALA A 20 30.93 -38.69 19.31
C ALA A 20 29.77 -37.95 18.61
N LEU A 21 29.14 -38.56 17.60
CA LEU A 21 27.96 -38.00 16.91
C LEU A 21 26.75 -37.95 17.85
N TYR A 22 26.53 -39.00 18.64
CA TYR A 22 25.45 -39.07 19.63
C TYR A 22 25.65 -38.02 20.73
N MET A 23 26.86 -37.88 21.31
CA MET A 23 27.14 -36.86 22.29
C MET A 23 27.00 -35.43 21.73
N ASN A 24 27.39 -35.19 20.48
CA ASN A 24 27.23 -33.89 19.83
C ASN A 24 25.76 -33.58 19.56
N ALA A 25 24.98 -34.56 19.12
CA ALA A 25 23.53 -34.39 18.95
C ALA A 25 22.83 -34.15 20.30
N SER A 26 23.15 -34.94 21.33
CA SER A 26 22.60 -34.77 22.67
C SER A 26 22.98 -33.43 23.30
N ARG A 27 24.22 -32.95 23.13
CA ARG A 27 24.63 -31.61 23.57
C ARG A 27 23.86 -30.51 22.88
N LYS A 28 23.60 -30.63 21.56
CA LYS A 28 22.79 -29.65 20.83
C LYS A 28 21.36 -29.65 21.36
N THR A 29 20.74 -30.79 21.60
CA THR A 29 19.38 -30.88 22.12
C THR A 29 19.27 -30.30 23.53
N VAL A 30 20.16 -30.65 24.44
CA VAL A 30 20.20 -30.08 25.79
C VAL A 30 20.46 -28.59 25.78
N THR A 31 21.32 -28.11 24.88
CA THR A 31 21.57 -26.64 24.73
C THR A 31 20.34 -25.91 24.20
N ILE A 32 19.58 -26.50 23.29
CA ILE A 32 18.34 -25.93 22.75
C ILE A 32 17.26 -25.93 23.83
N GLU A 33 17.09 -27.01 24.58
CA GLU A 33 16.11 -27.07 25.68
C GLU A 33 16.44 -26.08 26.79
N ALA A 34 17.68 -26.01 27.28
CA ALA A 34 18.11 -25.05 28.27
C ALA A 34 17.98 -23.60 27.80
N ARG A 35 18.21 -23.34 26.51
CA ARG A 35 17.99 -22.04 25.90
C ARG A 35 16.51 -21.68 25.83
N ASN A 36 15.65 -22.62 25.46
CA ASN A 36 14.21 -22.42 25.41
C ASN A 36 13.61 -22.21 26.80
N GLU A 37 14.07 -22.94 27.83
CA GLU A 37 13.70 -22.72 29.22
C GLU A 37 14.17 -21.35 29.73
N SER A 38 15.39 -20.95 29.40
CA SER A 38 15.93 -19.62 29.73
C SER A 38 15.12 -18.50 29.10
N ILE A 39 14.67 -18.67 27.85
CA ILE A 39 13.79 -17.71 27.18
C ILE A 39 12.40 -17.70 27.83
N ALA A 40 11.82 -18.85 28.12
CA ALA A 40 10.49 -18.95 28.73
C ALA A 40 10.40 -18.29 30.10
N ASN A 41 11.52 -18.31 30.87
CA ASN A 41 11.62 -17.73 32.19
C ASN A 41 12.23 -16.33 32.24
N ALA A 42 12.59 -15.74 31.08
CA ALA A 42 13.17 -14.39 31.04
C ALA A 42 12.14 -13.33 31.46
N PRO A 43 12.56 -12.29 32.19
CA PRO A 43 11.64 -11.25 32.62
C PRO A 43 11.09 -10.45 31.44
N ARG A 44 9.80 -10.16 31.46
CA ARG A 44 9.16 -9.25 30.49
C ARG A 44 9.72 -7.85 30.66
N LEU A 45 9.90 -7.14 29.54
CA LEU A 45 10.38 -5.77 29.58
C LEU A 45 9.34 -4.80 30.12
N PHE A 46 8.06 -5.03 29.83
CA PHE A 46 6.96 -4.17 30.21
C PHE A 46 5.80 -5.01 30.79
N PRO A 47 5.97 -5.57 32.01
CA PRO A 47 4.95 -6.45 32.60
C PRO A 47 3.61 -5.74 32.82
N GLU A 48 3.62 -4.44 33.09
CA GLU A 48 2.40 -3.65 33.31
C GLU A 48 1.61 -3.43 32.01
N LEU A 49 2.28 -3.50 30.83
CA LEU A 49 1.64 -3.27 29.53
C LEU A 49 0.65 -4.37 29.16
N GLU A 50 0.84 -5.61 29.65
CA GLU A 50 -0.07 -6.74 29.37
C GLU A 50 -1.51 -6.41 29.75
N GLY A 51 -1.74 -5.87 30.94
CA GLY A 51 -3.08 -5.46 31.41
C GLY A 51 -3.55 -4.10 30.86
N ARG A 52 -2.66 -3.33 30.22
CA ARG A 52 -2.91 -1.97 29.75
C ARG A 52 -2.78 -1.79 28.24
N ALA A 53 -2.56 -2.87 27.47
CA ALA A 53 -2.40 -2.81 26.02
C ALA A 53 -3.61 -2.16 25.31
N SER A 54 -4.82 -2.35 25.83
CA SER A 54 -6.04 -1.72 25.32
C SER A 54 -6.13 -0.21 25.60
N GLN A 55 -5.35 0.32 26.54
CA GLN A 55 -5.27 1.74 26.88
C GLN A 55 -4.34 2.51 25.95
N VAL A 56 -3.55 1.80 25.13
CA VAL A 56 -2.65 2.46 24.16
C VAL A 56 -3.51 3.26 23.18
N SER A 57 -3.27 4.56 23.13
CA SER A 57 -4.00 5.52 22.28
C SER A 57 -3.11 6.31 21.34
N LYS A 58 -1.79 6.35 21.60
CA LYS A 58 -0.80 6.99 20.73
C LYS A 58 0.49 6.18 20.69
N ILE A 59 1.08 6.10 19.51
CA ILE A 59 2.36 5.46 19.23
C ILE A 59 3.24 6.46 18.50
N THR A 60 4.48 6.61 18.94
CA THR A 60 5.49 7.37 18.21
C THR A 60 6.68 6.48 17.88
N LEU A 61 7.18 6.63 16.66
CA LEU A 61 8.42 6.04 16.19
C LEU A 61 9.36 7.18 15.80
N MET A 62 10.61 7.14 16.25
CA MET A 62 11.60 8.16 15.95
C MET A 62 12.93 7.52 15.55
N GLN A 63 13.49 7.97 14.43
CA GLN A 63 14.80 7.56 13.92
C GLN A 63 15.46 8.72 13.19
N GLY A 64 16.54 9.27 13.74
CA GLY A 64 17.16 10.48 13.21
C GLY A 64 16.19 11.65 13.19
N GLU A 65 16.09 12.30 12.05
CA GLU A 65 15.15 13.40 11.82
C GLU A 65 13.73 12.92 11.45
N SER A 66 13.56 11.62 11.20
CA SER A 66 12.28 11.03 10.82
C SER A 66 11.47 10.66 12.06
N SER A 67 10.20 11.03 12.04
CA SER A 67 9.24 10.64 13.07
C SER A 67 7.90 10.23 12.45
N LEU A 68 7.27 9.27 13.09
CA LEU A 68 5.94 8.80 12.73
C LEU A 68 5.07 8.81 13.99
N GLU A 69 3.90 9.41 13.89
CA GLU A 69 2.91 9.40 14.96
C GLU A 69 1.61 8.77 14.47
N MET A 70 1.11 7.82 15.24
CA MET A 70 -0.17 7.18 15.03
C MET A 70 -1.04 7.37 16.27
N THR A 71 -2.28 7.79 16.08
CA THR A 71 -3.21 8.09 17.17
C THR A 71 -4.50 7.31 16.95
N LYS A 72 -5.10 6.85 18.04
CA LYS A 72 -6.39 6.16 18.02
C LYS A 72 -7.52 7.19 18.09
N VAL A 73 -8.41 7.18 17.08
CA VAL A 73 -9.59 8.03 17.00
C VAL A 73 -10.81 7.12 16.96
N GLY A 74 -11.56 7.06 18.07
CA GLY A 74 -12.62 6.08 18.23
C GLY A 74 -12.08 4.65 18.20
N ALA A 75 -12.50 3.84 17.24
CA ALA A 75 -12.04 2.47 17.05
C ALA A 75 -10.87 2.35 16.06
N GLU A 76 -10.55 3.41 15.32
CA GLU A 76 -9.57 3.40 14.22
C GLU A 76 -8.25 4.01 14.65
N TRP A 77 -7.15 3.48 14.06
CA TRP A 77 -5.84 4.10 14.13
C TRP A 77 -5.62 4.98 12.92
N VAL A 78 -5.13 6.19 13.14
CA VAL A 78 -4.87 7.18 12.09
C VAL A 78 -3.45 7.73 12.21
N MET A 79 -2.89 8.16 11.09
CA MET A 79 -1.55 8.71 11.00
C MET A 79 -1.59 10.23 10.98
N SER A 80 -1.06 10.88 12.00
CA SER A 80 -1.08 12.36 12.15
C SER A 80 -0.35 13.06 10.99
N SER A 81 0.81 12.54 10.56
CA SER A 81 1.60 13.11 9.46
C SER A 81 0.96 12.96 8.08
N LYS A 82 -0.13 12.21 7.96
CA LYS A 82 -0.94 12.03 6.76
C LYS A 82 -2.38 12.52 6.97
N SER A 83 -2.53 13.62 7.71
CA SER A 83 -3.80 14.30 7.98
C SER A 83 -4.90 13.38 8.52
N GLY A 84 -4.51 12.37 9.28
CA GLY A 84 -5.46 11.40 9.85
C GLY A 84 -5.83 10.25 8.92
N PHE A 85 -5.01 9.92 7.92
CA PHE A 85 -5.24 8.75 7.07
C PHE A 85 -5.24 7.45 7.90
N PRO A 86 -6.16 6.50 7.63
CA PRO A 86 -6.27 5.25 8.38
C PRO A 86 -4.99 4.40 8.33
N VAL A 87 -4.59 3.87 9.47
CA VAL A 87 -3.46 2.93 9.63
C VAL A 87 -3.99 1.50 9.66
N ARG A 88 -3.20 0.55 9.13
CA ARG A 88 -3.52 -0.87 9.23
C ARG A 88 -3.53 -1.32 10.69
N THR A 89 -4.72 -1.50 11.26
CA THR A 89 -4.92 -1.87 12.67
C THR A 89 -4.14 -3.12 13.05
N LYS A 90 -4.02 -4.09 12.15
CA LYS A 90 -3.24 -5.31 12.39
C LYS A 90 -1.77 -5.00 12.67
N THR A 91 -1.12 -4.14 11.88
CA THR A 91 0.29 -3.78 12.07
C THR A 91 0.51 -3.08 13.41
N VAL A 92 -0.41 -2.20 13.81
CA VAL A 92 -0.38 -1.56 15.14
C VAL A 92 -0.56 -2.57 16.25
N SER A 93 -1.54 -3.48 16.11
CA SER A 93 -1.78 -4.53 17.11
C SER A 93 -0.59 -5.47 17.26
N ASP A 94 0.08 -5.82 16.16
CA ASP A 94 1.28 -6.66 16.18
C ASP A 94 2.42 -5.96 16.94
N LEU A 95 2.63 -4.64 16.75
CA LEU A 95 3.63 -3.86 17.47
C LEU A 95 3.32 -3.80 18.98
N VAL A 96 2.10 -3.47 19.36
CA VAL A 96 1.67 -3.38 20.77
C VAL A 96 1.76 -4.75 21.44
N SER A 97 1.33 -5.81 20.75
CA SER A 97 1.41 -7.19 21.22
C SER A 97 2.87 -7.64 21.43
N TRP A 98 3.75 -7.31 20.48
CA TRP A 98 5.17 -7.60 20.61
C TRP A 98 5.76 -6.91 21.85
N LEU A 99 5.53 -5.61 22.04
CA LEU A 99 6.04 -4.88 23.20
C LEU A 99 5.49 -5.40 24.54
N SER A 100 4.23 -5.85 24.58
CA SER A 100 3.63 -6.40 25.79
C SER A 100 4.17 -7.78 26.18
N GLN A 101 4.69 -8.53 25.21
CA GLN A 101 5.16 -9.90 25.40
C GLN A 101 6.68 -10.02 25.40
N THR A 102 7.40 -8.99 24.92
CA THR A 102 8.84 -9.06 24.72
C THR A 102 9.60 -9.21 26.05
N GLN A 103 10.65 -10.04 26.04
CA GLN A 103 11.45 -10.40 27.17
C GLN A 103 12.93 -10.03 26.93
N SER A 104 13.68 -9.72 27.99
CA SER A 104 15.13 -9.59 27.92
C SER A 104 15.76 -10.98 28.06
N ILE A 105 16.15 -11.56 26.91
CA ILE A 105 16.66 -12.95 26.87
C ILE A 105 18.18 -13.05 26.99
N GLN A 106 18.91 -11.97 26.77
CA GLN A 106 20.37 -11.95 26.93
C GLN A 106 20.89 -10.52 27.06
N ASP A 107 21.63 -10.22 28.12
CA ASP A 107 22.35 -8.96 28.25
C ASP A 107 23.50 -8.86 27.24
N LYS A 108 23.77 -7.64 26.75
CA LYS A 108 24.83 -7.36 25.79
C LYS A 108 25.88 -6.38 26.36
N THR A 109 25.66 -5.10 26.19
CA THR A 109 26.66 -4.11 26.61
C THR A 109 26.01 -2.88 27.24
N ALA A 110 26.71 -2.30 28.23
CA ALA A 110 26.39 -0.99 28.81
C ALA A 110 27.32 0.12 28.27
N ARG A 111 28.28 -0.22 27.39
CA ARG A 111 29.26 0.72 26.84
C ARG A 111 28.70 1.40 25.59
N GLU A 112 28.58 2.73 25.66
CA GLU A 112 27.93 3.54 24.60
C GLU A 112 28.67 3.47 23.26
N GLU A 113 30.01 3.32 23.31
CA GLU A 113 30.84 3.18 22.09
C GLU A 113 30.58 1.91 21.30
N LEU A 114 29.85 0.95 21.87
CA LEU A 114 29.46 -0.29 21.21
C LEU A 114 28.01 -0.31 20.70
N TYR A 115 27.23 0.73 21.04
CA TYR A 115 25.79 0.75 20.67
C TYR A 115 25.56 0.75 19.16
N SER A 116 26.37 1.45 18.38
CA SER A 116 26.27 1.50 16.92
C SER A 116 26.44 0.12 16.25
N LYS A 117 27.19 -0.81 16.89
CA LYS A 117 27.34 -2.18 16.40
C LYS A 117 26.05 -2.99 16.54
N LEU A 118 25.23 -2.65 17.53
CA LEU A 118 23.95 -3.29 17.80
C LEU A 118 22.77 -2.49 17.20
N GLY A 119 23.03 -1.26 16.74
CA GLY A 119 22.02 -0.33 16.26
C GLY A 119 21.12 0.17 17.42
N VAL A 120 21.65 0.36 18.63
CA VAL A 120 20.91 0.84 19.82
C VAL A 120 21.46 2.15 20.34
N GLU A 121 22.16 2.90 19.48
CA GLU A 121 22.64 4.26 19.75
C GLU A 121 21.46 5.21 20.02
N ASP A 122 21.79 6.47 20.33
CA ASP A 122 20.78 7.50 20.52
C ASP A 122 19.97 7.70 19.22
N PRO A 123 18.65 7.43 19.25
CA PRO A 123 17.79 7.53 18.08
C PRO A 123 17.62 8.96 17.55
N ALA A 124 18.00 10.00 18.31
CA ALA A 124 17.95 11.39 17.85
C ALA A 124 19.16 11.79 16.98
N LYS A 125 20.19 10.95 16.86
CA LYS A 125 21.32 11.23 15.95
C LYS A 125 20.89 11.12 14.50
N ILE A 126 21.36 12.02 13.64
CA ILE A 126 21.01 12.07 12.22
C ILE A 126 21.19 10.71 11.53
N ASP A 127 22.29 10.02 11.80
CA ASP A 127 22.61 8.72 11.18
C ASP A 127 22.17 7.51 12.02
N ALA A 128 21.25 7.70 12.98
CA ALA A 128 20.83 6.63 13.87
C ALA A 128 20.20 5.48 13.07
N LYS A 129 20.63 4.26 13.39
CA LYS A 129 20.01 3.01 12.91
C LYS A 129 18.97 2.49 13.89
N SER A 130 18.99 3.01 15.11
CA SER A 130 18.04 2.71 16.16
C SER A 130 16.72 3.44 15.95
N THR A 131 15.61 2.79 16.29
CA THR A 131 14.29 3.41 16.35
C THR A 131 13.81 3.46 17.79
N LEU A 132 13.45 4.65 18.29
CA LEU A 132 12.72 4.77 19.54
C LEU A 132 11.24 4.53 19.29
N VAL A 133 10.70 3.50 19.91
CA VAL A 133 9.26 3.19 19.94
C VAL A 133 8.71 3.63 21.28
N THR A 134 7.68 4.48 21.29
CA THR A 134 7.02 4.90 22.54
C THR A 134 5.51 4.72 22.42
N LEU A 135 4.92 4.08 23.42
CA LEU A 135 3.48 3.88 23.57
C LEU A 135 2.94 4.80 24.66
N PHE A 136 1.82 5.46 24.40
CA PHE A 136 1.15 6.36 25.34
C PHE A 136 -0.32 5.95 25.54
N ASP A 137 -0.84 6.23 26.72
CA ASP A 137 -2.27 6.14 27.00
C ASP A 137 -3.02 7.41 26.55
N GLY A 138 -4.35 7.44 26.78
CA GLY A 138 -5.23 8.57 26.41
C GLY A 138 -4.93 9.88 27.15
N ASN A 139 -4.19 9.83 28.26
CA ASN A 139 -3.76 10.99 29.04
C ASN A 139 -2.34 11.45 28.67
N GLY A 140 -1.69 10.79 27.72
CA GLY A 140 -0.31 11.10 27.32
C GLY A 140 0.75 10.48 28.25
N VAL A 141 0.36 9.58 29.16
CA VAL A 141 1.31 8.87 30.02
C VAL A 141 2.03 7.79 29.22
N THR A 142 3.34 7.74 29.31
CA THR A 142 4.17 6.71 28.66
C THR A 142 3.89 5.34 29.31
N LEU A 143 3.42 4.39 28.51
CA LEU A 143 3.19 3.01 28.91
C LEU A 143 4.41 2.11 28.65
N ALA A 144 5.13 2.37 27.56
CA ALA A 144 6.37 1.68 27.22
C ALA A 144 7.24 2.57 26.33
N ALA A 145 8.55 2.47 26.50
CA ALA A 145 9.54 3.11 25.63
C ALA A 145 10.73 2.16 25.41
N LEU A 146 11.11 1.92 24.15
CA LEU A 146 12.18 1.00 23.79
C LEU A 146 12.99 1.54 22.61
N VAL A 147 14.29 1.63 22.76
CA VAL A 147 15.23 1.82 21.65
C VAL A 147 15.47 0.45 21.02
N VAL A 148 15.07 0.29 19.78
CA VAL A 148 15.10 -0.97 19.03
C VAL A 148 16.15 -0.88 17.95
N GLY A 149 17.03 -1.87 17.92
CA GLY A 149 18.18 -1.93 17.01
C GLY A 149 18.08 -3.01 15.95
N ASN A 150 19.26 -3.49 15.53
CA ASN A 150 19.42 -4.47 14.48
C ASN A 150 18.74 -5.82 14.83
N LEU A 151 18.37 -6.56 13.79
CA LEU A 151 17.91 -7.94 13.95
C LEU A 151 19.04 -8.85 14.47
N ASN A 152 18.66 -9.80 15.32
CA ASN A 152 19.48 -10.90 15.82
C ASN A 152 18.73 -12.22 15.65
N GLY A 153 18.73 -12.76 14.43
CA GLY A 153 17.87 -13.88 14.06
C GLY A 153 16.39 -13.47 14.10
N ALA A 154 15.57 -14.19 14.86
CA ALA A 154 14.16 -13.88 15.08
C ALA A 154 13.92 -12.80 16.18
N ASN A 155 14.98 -12.25 16.75
CA ASN A 155 14.94 -11.29 17.84
C ASN A 155 15.55 -9.96 17.42
N ARG A 156 15.55 -8.97 18.32
CA ARG A 156 16.20 -7.67 18.10
C ARG A 156 17.13 -7.29 19.25
N TYR A 157 18.18 -6.56 18.92
CA TYR A 157 18.89 -5.81 19.95
C TYR A 157 18.03 -4.66 20.42
N ALA A 158 18.03 -4.40 21.71
CA ALA A 158 17.25 -3.32 22.30
C ALA A 158 17.90 -2.72 23.53
N ARG A 159 17.45 -1.54 23.95
CA ARG A 159 17.85 -0.83 25.14
C ARG A 159 16.68 0.02 25.64
N ARG A 160 16.47 0.09 26.94
CA ARG A 160 15.57 1.12 27.50
C ARG A 160 16.22 2.50 27.35
N PRO A 161 15.47 3.55 26.99
CA PRO A 161 16.06 4.87 26.75
C PRO A 161 16.73 5.46 28.00
N ASP A 162 16.23 5.14 29.19
CA ASP A 162 16.71 5.57 30.51
C ASP A 162 17.83 4.70 31.09
N GLN A 163 18.23 3.61 30.41
CA GLN A 163 19.22 2.65 30.90
C GLN A 163 20.37 2.50 29.92
N LYS A 164 21.58 2.24 30.46
CA LYS A 164 22.76 1.97 29.63
C LYS A 164 22.84 0.52 29.16
N GLN A 165 22.24 -0.43 29.87
CA GLN A 165 22.31 -1.84 29.53
C GLN A 165 21.49 -2.13 28.25
N SER A 166 22.15 -2.63 27.21
CA SER A 166 21.51 -3.20 26.04
C SER A 166 21.39 -4.72 26.16
N PHE A 167 20.42 -5.28 25.48
CA PHE A 167 20.07 -6.69 25.56
C PHE A 167 19.50 -7.20 24.24
N VAL A 168 19.24 -8.50 24.15
CA VAL A 168 18.42 -9.11 23.11
C VAL A 168 16.98 -9.17 23.60
N ALA A 169 16.10 -8.49 22.92
CA ALA A 169 14.66 -8.53 23.10
C ALA A 169 14.06 -9.67 22.28
N SER A 170 13.17 -10.47 22.88
CA SER A 170 12.53 -11.60 22.20
C SER A 170 11.55 -11.15 21.13
N GLY A 171 11.56 -11.82 19.99
CA GLY A 171 10.66 -11.52 18.85
C GLY A 171 11.00 -10.22 18.13
N THR A 172 10.09 -9.83 17.24
CA THR A 172 10.21 -8.60 16.44
C THR A 172 8.84 -8.12 15.97
N ALA A 173 8.74 -6.81 15.68
CA ALA A 173 7.62 -6.19 14.99
C ALA A 173 8.14 -5.19 13.95
N ASP A 174 7.27 -4.65 13.13
CA ASP A 174 7.61 -3.52 12.27
C ASP A 174 7.83 -2.27 13.13
N ILE A 175 8.95 -1.60 12.90
CA ILE A 175 9.37 -0.37 13.60
C ILE A 175 9.83 0.69 12.60
N THR A 176 9.52 0.51 11.32
CA THR A 176 9.94 1.48 10.30
C THR A 176 9.25 2.82 10.49
N VAL A 177 10.01 3.91 10.29
CA VAL A 177 9.45 5.27 10.29
C VAL A 177 8.87 5.69 8.95
N THR A 178 8.80 4.78 7.96
CA THR A 178 8.23 5.03 6.63
C THR A 178 6.70 4.94 6.69
N PRO A 179 5.95 6.03 6.42
CA PRO A 179 4.50 6.07 6.54
C PRO A 179 3.77 4.98 5.74
N LEU A 180 4.19 4.73 4.49
CA LEU A 180 3.54 3.75 3.60
C LEU A 180 3.56 2.31 4.13
N SER A 181 4.51 1.97 5.00
CA SER A 181 4.56 0.63 5.63
C SER A 181 3.41 0.39 6.61
N TRP A 182 2.74 1.44 7.08
CA TRP A 182 1.69 1.38 8.10
C TRP A 182 0.29 1.55 7.54
N ILE A 183 0.14 2.02 6.31
CA ILE A 183 -1.14 2.31 5.68
C ILE A 183 -1.40 1.37 4.50
N GLU A 184 -2.67 1.20 4.12
CA GLU A 184 -3.03 0.48 2.91
C GLU A 184 -2.88 1.44 1.73
N SER A 185 -1.87 1.24 0.89
CA SER A 185 -1.60 2.11 -0.25
C SER A 185 -2.43 1.77 -1.49
N LYS A 186 -3.17 0.66 -1.48
CA LYS A 186 -4.04 0.27 -2.58
C LYS A 186 -5.25 1.20 -2.65
N ILE A 187 -5.44 1.86 -3.79
CA ILE A 187 -6.60 2.71 -4.08
C ILE A 187 -7.72 1.86 -4.67
N ILE A 188 -7.43 1.19 -5.77
CA ILE A 188 -8.38 0.35 -6.51
C ILE A 188 -7.62 -0.74 -7.30
N SER A 189 -8.31 -1.84 -7.57
CA SER A 189 -7.86 -2.87 -8.49
C SER A 189 -8.99 -3.11 -9.50
N LEU A 190 -8.92 -2.42 -10.64
CA LEU A 190 -9.94 -2.56 -11.69
C LEU A 190 -9.52 -3.68 -12.64
N GLU A 191 -10.14 -4.84 -12.47
CA GLU A 191 -9.84 -6.02 -13.29
C GLU A 191 -10.05 -5.75 -14.79
N SER A 192 -9.05 -6.11 -15.59
CA SER A 192 -9.11 -5.96 -17.04
C SER A 192 -10.34 -6.63 -17.65
N ALA A 193 -10.76 -7.79 -17.14
CA ALA A 193 -11.93 -8.52 -17.61
C ALA A 193 -13.25 -7.73 -17.46
N ARG A 194 -13.34 -6.84 -16.48
CA ARG A 194 -14.52 -5.99 -16.26
C ARG A 194 -14.53 -4.74 -17.14
N LEU A 195 -13.38 -4.29 -17.65
CA LEU A 195 -13.26 -3.03 -18.35
C LEU A 195 -13.91 -3.07 -19.72
N ALA A 196 -14.82 -2.15 -20.00
CA ALA A 196 -15.50 -1.98 -21.30
C ALA A 196 -14.84 -0.90 -22.16
N SER A 197 -14.55 0.27 -21.56
CA SER A 197 -13.91 1.37 -22.26
C SER A 197 -13.15 2.27 -21.31
N THR A 198 -12.21 3.03 -21.88
CA THR A 198 -11.45 4.06 -21.15
C THR A 198 -11.35 5.29 -22.04
N SER A 199 -11.55 6.47 -21.46
CA SER A 199 -11.33 7.73 -22.13
C SER A 199 -10.44 8.64 -21.31
N PHE A 200 -9.55 9.36 -22.01
CA PHE A 200 -8.63 10.34 -21.41
C PHE A 200 -8.91 11.70 -22.04
N ARG A 201 -8.92 12.72 -21.20
CA ARG A 201 -8.92 14.12 -21.59
C ARG A 201 -7.68 14.75 -20.98
N VAL A 202 -6.69 15.02 -21.81
CA VAL A 202 -5.38 15.51 -21.40
C VAL A 202 -5.19 16.94 -21.87
N ILE A 203 -4.75 17.81 -20.96
CA ILE A 203 -4.34 19.18 -21.28
C ILE A 203 -2.83 19.24 -21.21
N ARG A 204 -2.20 19.63 -22.33
CA ARG A 204 -0.74 19.83 -22.41
C ARG A 204 -0.43 21.33 -22.43
N GLU A 205 0.66 21.70 -21.82
CA GLU A 205 1.15 23.08 -21.84
C GLU A 205 1.39 23.53 -23.29
N GLY A 206 0.90 24.72 -23.64
CA GLY A 206 1.01 25.27 -24.99
C GLY A 206 -0.02 24.74 -26.01
N VAL A 207 -0.95 23.88 -25.59
CA VAL A 207 -2.04 23.37 -26.44
C VAL A 207 -3.36 23.94 -25.92
N SER A 208 -4.09 24.68 -26.78
CA SER A 208 -5.34 25.34 -26.38
C SER A 208 -6.50 24.37 -26.15
N ASP A 209 -6.56 23.31 -26.94
CA ASP A 209 -7.65 22.34 -26.88
C ASP A 209 -7.24 21.05 -26.16
N PRO A 210 -8.12 20.47 -25.35
CA PRO A 210 -7.83 19.19 -24.70
C PRO A 210 -7.72 18.06 -25.73
N ILE A 211 -6.73 17.19 -25.54
CA ILE A 211 -6.54 16.00 -26.36
C ILE A 211 -7.45 14.90 -25.82
N MET A 212 -8.39 14.45 -26.63
CA MET A 212 -9.31 13.37 -26.30
C MET A 212 -8.80 12.04 -26.85
N THR A 213 -8.75 11.02 -26.02
CA THR A 213 -8.34 9.65 -26.40
C THR A 213 -9.40 8.68 -25.89
N THR A 214 -9.95 7.84 -26.76
CA THR A 214 -10.93 6.82 -26.38
C THR A 214 -10.44 5.44 -26.81
N ILE A 215 -10.52 4.50 -25.91
CA ILE A 215 -10.12 3.11 -26.11
C ILE A 215 -11.30 2.23 -25.72
N ASN A 216 -11.72 1.37 -26.62
CA ASN A 216 -12.84 0.45 -26.37
C ASN A 216 -12.36 -1.00 -26.39
N ARG A 217 -13.00 -1.83 -25.58
CA ARG A 217 -12.91 -3.28 -25.73
C ARG A 217 -13.58 -3.70 -27.04
N VAL A 218 -12.96 -4.60 -27.78
CA VAL A 218 -13.48 -5.09 -29.08
C VAL A 218 -14.60 -6.10 -28.85
N ASP A 219 -14.38 -7.07 -27.97
CA ASP A 219 -15.34 -8.12 -27.65
C ASP A 219 -15.33 -8.32 -26.10
N PRO A 220 -16.50 -8.38 -25.46
CA PRO A 220 -16.61 -8.70 -24.04
C PRO A 220 -15.93 -10.01 -23.64
N ALA A 221 -15.86 -11.00 -24.54
CA ALA A 221 -15.22 -12.27 -24.28
C ALA A 221 -13.70 -12.25 -24.47
N ASP A 222 -13.15 -11.22 -25.12
CA ASP A 222 -11.73 -11.06 -25.38
C ASP A 222 -11.16 -9.87 -24.59
N ASN A 223 -9.88 -9.95 -24.22
CA ASN A 223 -9.16 -8.88 -23.54
C ASN A 223 -8.44 -7.92 -24.50
N LYS A 224 -8.99 -7.79 -25.70
CA LYS A 224 -8.48 -6.93 -26.76
C LYS A 224 -9.11 -5.54 -26.69
N PHE A 225 -8.26 -4.51 -26.75
CA PHE A 225 -8.67 -3.11 -26.74
C PHE A 225 -8.16 -2.40 -27.99
N GLU A 226 -8.97 -1.51 -28.55
CA GLU A 226 -8.62 -0.73 -29.72
C GLU A 226 -8.80 0.77 -29.48
N LEU A 227 -7.83 1.55 -29.96
CA LEU A 227 -7.89 3.00 -30.02
C LEU A 227 -8.96 3.42 -31.02
N GLN A 228 -9.85 4.33 -30.61
CA GLN A 228 -10.86 4.90 -31.48
C GLN A 228 -10.33 6.14 -32.23
N ASN A 229 -10.94 6.45 -33.37
CA ASN A 229 -10.67 7.65 -34.17
C ASN A 229 -9.19 7.80 -34.59
N ILE A 230 -8.58 6.71 -35.06
CA ILE A 230 -7.22 6.73 -35.59
C ILE A 230 -7.21 7.57 -36.88
N PRO A 231 -6.35 8.59 -37.01
CA PRO A 231 -6.23 9.38 -38.25
C PRO A 231 -5.86 8.51 -39.44
N GLU A 232 -6.35 8.88 -40.63
CA GLU A 232 -6.06 8.16 -41.87
C GLU A 232 -4.54 8.05 -42.11
N GLY A 233 -4.08 6.86 -42.48
CA GLY A 233 -2.67 6.58 -42.70
C GLY A 233 -1.83 6.32 -41.44
N ARG A 234 -2.41 6.46 -40.22
CA ARG A 234 -1.72 6.15 -38.97
C ARG A 234 -2.03 4.71 -38.52
N LYS A 235 -1.13 4.12 -37.78
CA LYS A 235 -1.26 2.77 -37.22
C LYS A 235 -0.95 2.77 -35.72
N PRO A 236 -1.54 1.87 -34.92
CA PRO A 236 -1.11 1.67 -33.55
C PRO A 236 0.38 1.35 -33.46
N LYS A 237 1.03 1.82 -32.40
CA LYS A 237 2.45 1.60 -32.12
C LYS A 237 2.78 0.10 -31.98
N ASP A 238 1.92 -0.63 -31.32
CA ASP A 238 1.90 -2.09 -31.22
C ASP A 238 0.49 -2.57 -30.85
N GLU A 239 0.22 -3.86 -30.92
CA GLU A 239 -1.11 -4.44 -30.67
C GLU A 239 -1.59 -4.33 -29.22
N PHE A 240 -0.66 -4.11 -28.25
CA PHE A 240 -0.98 -4.02 -26.81
C PHE A 240 -0.98 -2.57 -26.30
N ALA A 241 -0.64 -1.59 -27.11
CA ALA A 241 -0.52 -0.20 -26.68
C ALA A 241 -1.83 0.32 -26.06
N ALA A 242 -2.96 0.09 -26.73
CA ALA A 242 -4.28 0.46 -26.25
C ALA A 242 -4.65 -0.28 -24.94
N ALA A 243 -4.39 -1.58 -24.87
CA ALA A 243 -4.68 -2.38 -23.67
C ALA A 243 -3.89 -1.92 -22.46
N ARG A 244 -2.58 -1.62 -22.63
CA ARG A 244 -1.73 -1.12 -21.54
C ARG A 244 -2.19 0.24 -20.99
N ALA A 245 -2.68 1.12 -21.86
CA ALA A 245 -3.23 2.41 -21.45
C ALA A 245 -4.59 2.23 -20.74
N ALA A 246 -5.50 1.44 -21.32
CA ALA A 246 -6.83 1.20 -20.77
C ALA A 246 -6.78 0.58 -19.36
N GLN A 247 -5.81 -0.29 -19.09
CA GLN A 247 -5.69 -1.06 -17.86
C GLN A 247 -4.81 -0.39 -16.78
N CYS A 248 -4.57 0.93 -16.85
CA CYS A 248 -3.68 1.61 -15.91
C CYS A 248 -4.16 1.60 -14.45
N LEU A 249 -5.44 1.32 -14.20
CA LEU A 249 -6.01 1.15 -12.85
C LEU A 249 -6.11 -0.31 -12.38
N ALA A 250 -5.54 -1.27 -13.13
CA ALA A 250 -5.56 -2.68 -12.72
C ALA A 250 -4.95 -2.91 -11.32
N PHE A 251 -3.95 -2.12 -10.95
CA PHE A 251 -3.29 -2.12 -9.64
C PHE A 251 -2.88 -0.69 -9.27
N ALA A 252 -3.86 0.16 -8.95
CA ALA A 252 -3.58 1.54 -8.57
C ALA A 252 -3.23 1.63 -7.07
N ASN A 253 -1.98 2.02 -6.80
CA ASN A 253 -1.48 2.35 -5.48
C ASN A 253 -1.09 3.83 -5.44
N PHE A 254 -0.89 4.38 -4.23
CA PHE A 254 -0.39 5.73 -4.06
C PHE A 254 0.96 5.76 -3.34
N GLU A 255 1.71 6.84 -3.55
CA GLU A 255 2.98 7.16 -2.88
C GLU A 255 2.79 8.24 -1.81
N ASP A 256 1.75 9.07 -1.96
CA ASP A 256 1.39 10.10 -0.99
C ASP A 256 -0.12 10.31 -0.96
N VAL A 257 -0.63 10.83 0.15
CA VAL A 257 -2.06 11.07 0.37
C VAL A 257 -2.27 12.30 1.22
N ARG A 258 -3.33 13.08 0.91
CA ARG A 258 -3.83 14.20 1.72
C ARG A 258 -5.35 14.38 1.56
N PRO A 259 -6.01 15.14 2.42
CA PRO A 259 -7.44 15.45 2.26
C PRO A 259 -7.73 16.08 0.89
N VAL A 260 -8.80 15.65 0.24
CA VAL A 260 -9.18 16.14 -1.08
C VAL A 260 -9.46 17.65 -1.09
N GLY A 261 -9.94 18.19 0.03
CA GLY A 261 -10.24 19.63 0.19
C GLY A 261 -8.99 20.54 0.24
N GLU A 262 -7.79 19.96 0.39
CA GLU A 262 -6.53 20.71 0.37
C GLU A 262 -5.97 20.89 -1.06
N VAL A 263 -6.66 20.39 -2.08
CA VAL A 263 -6.25 20.48 -3.49
C VAL A 263 -7.38 21.08 -4.32
N ASP A 264 -7.09 22.12 -5.10
CA ASP A 264 -8.05 22.68 -6.05
C ASP A 264 -8.06 21.85 -7.35
N PHE A 265 -9.11 21.05 -7.52
CA PHE A 265 -9.34 20.23 -8.72
C PHE A 265 -10.16 20.94 -9.80
N SER A 266 -10.54 22.22 -9.60
CA SER A 266 -11.34 22.99 -10.57
C SER A 266 -10.50 23.74 -11.60
N VAL A 267 -9.16 23.63 -11.52
CA VAL A 267 -8.25 24.33 -12.41
C VAL A 267 -8.45 23.90 -13.88
N PRO A 268 -8.38 24.84 -14.84
CA PRO A 268 -8.59 24.54 -16.27
C PRO A 268 -7.59 23.52 -16.84
N THR A 269 -6.41 23.41 -16.25
CA THR A 269 -5.32 22.51 -16.64
C THR A 269 -5.51 21.06 -16.15
N ALA A 270 -6.61 20.75 -15.47
CA ALA A 270 -6.90 19.43 -14.98
C ALA A 270 -7.05 18.42 -16.11
N SER A 271 -6.30 17.31 -16.03
CA SER A 271 -6.50 16.14 -16.88
C SER A 271 -7.50 15.18 -16.23
N THR A 272 -8.33 14.56 -17.06
CA THR A 272 -9.34 13.61 -16.55
C THR A 272 -9.27 12.29 -17.28
N ALA A 273 -9.61 11.20 -16.58
CA ALA A 273 -9.83 9.91 -17.21
C ALA A 273 -11.13 9.28 -16.69
N GLU A 274 -11.79 8.52 -17.55
CA GLU A 274 -13.00 7.80 -17.24
C GLU A 274 -12.83 6.34 -17.65
N PHE A 275 -13.16 5.42 -16.76
CA PHE A 275 -13.09 3.97 -16.94
C PHE A 275 -14.49 3.40 -16.74
N LYS A 276 -15.05 2.81 -17.78
CA LYS A 276 -16.37 2.15 -17.76
C LYS A 276 -16.19 0.65 -17.78
N THR A 277 -16.94 -0.04 -16.95
CA THR A 277 -16.96 -1.51 -16.91
C THR A 277 -18.18 -2.08 -17.61
N LEU A 278 -18.13 -3.37 -17.91
CA LEU A 278 -19.23 -4.12 -18.51
C LEU A 278 -20.44 -4.24 -17.57
N ASP A 279 -20.22 -4.13 -16.27
CA ASP A 279 -21.23 -4.17 -15.21
C ASP A 279 -21.63 -2.77 -14.72
N HIS A 280 -21.36 -1.74 -15.54
CA HIS A 280 -21.79 -0.36 -15.34
C HIS A 280 -21.17 0.40 -14.16
N LEU A 281 -20.09 -0.08 -13.55
CA LEU A 281 -19.24 0.73 -12.69
C LEU A 281 -18.49 1.75 -13.56
N VAL A 282 -18.46 2.99 -13.12
CA VAL A 282 -17.68 4.06 -13.75
C VAL A 282 -16.74 4.67 -12.72
N ILE A 283 -15.45 4.64 -13.03
CA ILE A 283 -14.41 5.32 -12.23
C ILE A 283 -13.95 6.56 -12.99
N ARG A 284 -14.02 7.72 -12.37
CA ARG A 284 -13.50 8.98 -12.89
C ARG A 284 -12.31 9.45 -12.08
N THR A 285 -11.30 9.95 -12.75
CA THR A 285 -10.13 10.57 -12.12
C THR A 285 -9.98 12.01 -12.61
N ILE A 286 -9.49 12.88 -11.71
CA ILE A 286 -9.07 14.23 -12.04
C ILE A 286 -7.68 14.41 -11.48
N THR A 287 -6.72 14.77 -12.33
CA THR A 287 -5.30 14.97 -11.97
C THR A 287 -4.93 16.43 -12.20
N VAL A 288 -4.32 17.04 -11.19
CA VAL A 288 -3.85 18.42 -11.20
C VAL A 288 -2.45 18.53 -10.62
N GLN A 289 -1.71 19.55 -11.04
CA GLN A 289 -0.42 19.92 -10.46
C GLN A 289 -0.65 20.85 -9.26
N ALA A 290 -0.16 20.50 -8.08
CA ALA A 290 -0.16 21.35 -6.90
C ALA A 290 1.06 21.02 -6.00
N ASP A 291 1.70 22.06 -5.44
CA ASP A 291 2.86 21.95 -4.53
C ASP A 291 4.00 21.07 -5.08
N GLY A 292 4.28 21.17 -6.38
CA GLY A 292 5.33 20.41 -7.06
C GLY A 292 5.02 18.93 -7.26
N LYS A 293 3.79 18.47 -6.97
CA LYS A 293 3.34 17.09 -7.17
C LYS A 293 2.08 17.03 -8.01
N GLU A 294 1.85 15.89 -8.65
CA GLU A 294 0.59 15.62 -9.34
C GLU A 294 -0.38 14.88 -8.40
N TRP A 295 -1.48 15.55 -8.09
CA TRP A 295 -2.52 15.02 -7.22
C TRP A 295 -3.70 14.53 -8.03
N THR A 296 -4.15 13.32 -7.74
CA THR A 296 -5.29 12.68 -8.40
C THR A 296 -6.39 12.41 -7.39
N LYS A 297 -7.61 12.87 -7.69
CA LYS A 297 -8.81 12.42 -7.00
C LYS A 297 -9.57 11.42 -7.84
N PHE A 298 -10.31 10.55 -7.17
CA PHE A 298 -11.14 9.52 -7.77
C PHE A 298 -12.61 9.76 -7.42
N ALA A 299 -13.50 9.26 -8.25
CA ALA A 299 -14.93 9.14 -7.96
C ALA A 299 -15.46 7.86 -8.62
N ALA A 300 -16.34 7.15 -7.92
CA ALA A 300 -17.05 6.00 -8.44
C ALA A 300 -18.53 6.32 -8.61
N SER A 301 -19.14 5.82 -9.68
CA SER A 301 -20.59 5.91 -9.91
C SER A 301 -21.09 4.64 -10.61
N TYR A 302 -22.40 4.38 -10.48
CA TYR A 302 -23.11 3.37 -11.27
C TYR A 302 -23.90 4.07 -12.37
N GLU A 303 -23.70 3.67 -13.62
CA GLU A 303 -24.46 4.18 -14.77
C GLU A 303 -25.45 3.10 -15.23
N SER A 304 -26.76 3.28 -14.97
CA SER A 304 -27.78 2.34 -15.41
C SER A 304 -27.79 2.16 -16.93
N PRO A 305 -28.04 0.94 -17.44
CA PRO A 305 -28.23 0.71 -18.87
C PRO A 305 -29.34 1.63 -19.42
N GLY A 306 -29.02 2.45 -20.44
CA GLY A 306 -29.98 3.36 -21.08
C GLY A 306 -30.02 4.79 -20.50
N ALA A 307 -29.25 5.13 -19.46
CA ALA A 307 -29.08 6.52 -19.05
C ALA A 307 -28.26 7.27 -20.11
N GLN A 308 -28.93 8.06 -20.95
CA GLN A 308 -28.26 8.99 -21.85
C GLN A 308 -27.49 10.00 -20.99
N THR A 309 -26.21 10.19 -21.28
CA THR A 309 -25.38 11.23 -20.70
C THR A 309 -26.09 12.59 -20.87
N ALA A 310 -26.61 13.13 -19.76
CA ALA A 310 -27.12 14.48 -19.73
C ALA A 310 -25.93 15.43 -19.97
N THR A 311 -25.87 16.02 -21.13
CA THR A 311 -24.97 17.12 -21.47
C THR A 311 -25.30 18.29 -20.52
N PRO A 312 -24.33 18.85 -19.77
CA PRO A 312 -24.57 20.03 -18.95
C PRO A 312 -24.69 21.23 -19.89
N ASN A 313 -25.88 21.60 -20.27
CA ASN A 313 -26.39 22.90 -20.73
C ASN A 313 -27.60 22.73 -21.65
N GLN A 314 -28.77 22.56 -21.05
CA GLN A 314 -30.01 23.04 -21.66
C GLN A 314 -30.81 23.80 -20.61
N PRO A 315 -31.30 25.04 -20.90
CA PRO A 315 -32.17 25.77 -19.98
C PRO A 315 -33.51 25.04 -19.85
N LYS A 316 -34.02 24.95 -18.61
CA LYS A 316 -35.33 24.38 -18.30
C LYS A 316 -36.43 25.06 -19.13
N PRO A 317 -37.31 24.31 -19.81
CA PRO A 317 -38.56 24.89 -20.31
C PRO A 317 -39.49 25.17 -19.14
N ASN A 318 -40.13 26.34 -19.24
CA ASN A 318 -41.06 26.92 -18.27
C ASN A 318 -42.23 25.96 -17.97
N ALA A 319 -42.60 25.86 -16.71
CA ALA A 319 -43.82 25.21 -16.23
C ALA A 319 -45.09 25.95 -16.67
N GLY A 320 -46.03 25.22 -17.24
CA GLY A 320 -47.37 25.69 -17.43
C GLY A 320 -48.21 24.74 -18.25
N ALA A 321 -48.90 23.78 -17.64
CA ALA A 321 -50.27 23.39 -17.91
C ALA A 321 -50.61 22.08 -17.12
N SER A 322 -51.65 22.21 -16.35
CA SER A 322 -52.34 21.18 -15.59
C SER A 322 -53.06 20.15 -16.46
N VAL A 323 -53.28 19.00 -15.83
CA VAL A 323 -54.48 18.16 -15.76
C VAL A 323 -54.27 16.68 -16.07
N GLU A 324 -54.53 15.89 -14.98
CA GLU A 324 -55.12 14.57 -14.94
C GLU A 324 -54.86 13.55 -16.04
N ASP A 325 -54.07 12.54 -15.74
CA ASP A 325 -54.49 11.14 -15.73
C ASP A 325 -53.41 10.30 -15.01
N GLN A 326 -53.83 9.57 -13.98
CA GLN A 326 -53.02 8.54 -13.35
C GLN A 326 -53.05 7.30 -14.27
N PRO A 327 -51.92 6.88 -14.83
CA PRO A 327 -51.75 5.48 -15.18
C PRO A 327 -51.13 4.75 -13.99
N ALA A 328 -51.66 3.54 -13.80
CA ALA A 328 -51.29 2.54 -12.85
C ALA A 328 -49.80 2.50 -12.46
N ALA A 329 -49.53 2.21 -11.19
CA ALA A 329 -48.23 1.87 -10.67
C ALA A 329 -47.45 0.98 -11.66
N ALA A 330 -46.47 1.55 -12.34
CA ALA A 330 -45.48 0.78 -13.03
C ALA A 330 -44.76 -0.06 -11.98
N GLU A 331 -44.92 -1.36 -12.01
CA GLU A 331 -44.07 -2.29 -11.28
C GLU A 331 -42.65 -1.88 -11.51
N GLN A 332 -41.93 -1.49 -10.42
CA GLN A 332 -40.50 -1.28 -10.46
C GLN A 332 -39.87 -2.59 -10.97
N PRO A 333 -39.08 -2.56 -12.04
CA PRO A 333 -38.39 -3.75 -12.52
C PRO A 333 -37.62 -4.31 -11.32
N ALA A 334 -37.71 -5.60 -11.06
CA ALA A 334 -36.95 -6.29 -10.05
C ALA A 334 -35.48 -5.87 -10.24
N GLU A 335 -34.89 -5.24 -9.20
CA GLU A 335 -33.52 -4.78 -9.28
C GLU A 335 -32.60 -5.96 -9.60
N ASP A 336 -31.80 -5.82 -10.64
CA ASP A 336 -30.81 -6.83 -11.02
C ASP A 336 -29.84 -6.98 -9.82
N PRO A 337 -29.68 -8.19 -9.24
CA PRO A 337 -28.79 -8.42 -8.11
C PRO A 337 -27.36 -7.92 -8.37
N LYS A 338 -26.90 -7.99 -9.63
CA LYS A 338 -25.59 -7.47 -10.03
C LYS A 338 -25.52 -5.93 -9.93
N ALA A 339 -26.58 -5.23 -10.25
CA ALA A 339 -26.64 -3.79 -10.13
C ALA A 339 -26.51 -3.35 -8.67
N GLU A 340 -27.12 -4.08 -7.73
CA GLU A 340 -27.01 -3.80 -6.31
C GLU A 340 -25.59 -4.07 -5.76
N GLU A 341 -24.94 -5.14 -6.22
CA GLU A 341 -23.55 -5.42 -5.87
C GLU A 341 -22.62 -4.27 -6.31
N VAL A 342 -22.77 -3.79 -7.55
CA VAL A 342 -21.98 -2.67 -8.05
C VAL A 342 -22.28 -1.37 -7.31
N ARG A 343 -23.54 -1.09 -6.95
CA ARG A 343 -23.89 0.09 -6.13
C ARG A 343 -23.21 0.03 -4.75
N LYS A 344 -23.19 -1.13 -4.10
CA LYS A 344 -22.45 -1.32 -2.85
C LYS A 344 -20.95 -1.11 -3.03
N GLU A 345 -20.36 -1.61 -4.12
CA GLU A 345 -18.96 -1.36 -4.46
C GLU A 345 -18.69 0.15 -4.63
N VAL A 346 -19.57 0.86 -5.33
CA VAL A 346 -19.49 2.33 -5.48
C VAL A 346 -19.50 3.05 -4.13
N GLU A 347 -20.36 2.65 -3.22
CA GLU A 347 -20.43 3.23 -1.87
C GLU A 347 -19.12 2.99 -1.11
N GLU A 348 -18.59 1.77 -1.12
CA GLU A 348 -17.33 1.43 -0.45
C GLU A 348 -16.14 2.21 -1.04
N LEU A 349 -16.03 2.28 -2.37
CA LEU A 349 -14.98 3.06 -3.03
C LEU A 349 -15.07 4.55 -2.66
N ASN A 350 -16.27 5.12 -2.66
CA ASN A 350 -16.47 6.53 -2.35
C ASN A 350 -16.24 6.89 -0.88
N LYS A 351 -16.25 5.94 0.06
CA LYS A 351 -15.79 6.17 1.44
C LYS A 351 -14.34 6.65 1.49
N LEU A 352 -13.50 6.14 0.58
CA LEU A 352 -12.11 6.57 0.43
C LEU A 352 -11.99 7.78 -0.50
N PHE A 353 -12.61 7.72 -1.68
CA PHE A 353 -12.45 8.70 -2.76
C PHE A 353 -12.97 10.10 -2.41
N SER A 354 -14.05 10.18 -1.64
CA SER A 354 -14.63 11.47 -1.23
C SER A 354 -13.78 12.26 -0.25
N LYS A 355 -12.87 11.59 0.45
CA LYS A 355 -12.05 12.19 1.51
C LYS A 355 -10.65 12.55 1.06
N TRP A 356 -10.07 11.79 0.11
CA TRP A 356 -8.63 11.78 -0.12
C TRP A 356 -8.24 12.07 -1.57
N ALA A 357 -7.14 12.78 -1.71
CA ALA A 357 -6.39 12.96 -2.94
C ALA A 357 -5.05 12.21 -2.83
N PHE A 358 -4.56 11.69 -3.96
CA PHE A 358 -3.44 10.77 -3.99
C PHE A 358 -2.36 11.23 -4.97
N VAL A 359 -1.11 11.05 -4.60
CA VAL A 359 0.01 11.05 -5.55
C VAL A 359 0.22 9.63 -6.01
N LEU A 360 0.08 9.40 -7.31
CA LEU A 360 0.27 8.09 -7.91
C LEU A 360 1.72 7.91 -8.37
N PRO A 361 2.21 6.67 -8.51
CA PRO A 361 3.49 6.40 -9.14
C PRO A 361 3.55 6.98 -10.56
N SER A 362 4.72 7.47 -10.96
CA SER A 362 4.93 8.15 -12.25
C SER A 362 4.43 7.34 -13.45
N PHE A 363 4.66 6.02 -13.44
CA PHE A 363 4.18 5.14 -14.53
C PHE A 363 2.64 5.07 -14.63
N THR A 364 1.92 5.23 -13.51
CA THR A 364 0.45 5.29 -13.51
C THR A 364 -0.03 6.64 -13.99
N LEU A 365 0.60 7.73 -13.54
CA LEU A 365 0.30 9.10 -13.95
C LEU A 365 0.51 9.30 -15.46
N GLU A 366 1.61 8.80 -16.00
CA GLU A 366 1.88 8.85 -17.44
C GLU A 366 0.78 8.16 -18.25
N ARG A 367 0.30 7.00 -17.79
CA ARG A 367 -0.80 6.28 -18.44
C ARG A 367 -2.14 7.00 -18.31
N LEU A 368 -2.43 7.64 -17.18
CA LEU A 368 -3.64 8.45 -17.00
C LEU A 368 -3.65 9.71 -17.89
N LYS A 369 -2.49 10.12 -18.39
CA LYS A 369 -2.32 11.24 -19.32
C LYS A 369 -1.98 10.79 -20.75
N THR A 370 -2.31 9.55 -21.09
CA THR A 370 -2.08 9.00 -22.42
C THR A 370 -2.89 9.75 -23.47
N THR A 371 -2.23 10.16 -24.53
CA THR A 371 -2.86 10.76 -25.70
C THR A 371 -2.89 9.77 -26.87
N SER A 372 -3.72 10.02 -27.87
CA SER A 372 -3.75 9.20 -29.10
C SER A 372 -2.37 9.11 -29.77
N GLU A 373 -1.60 10.20 -29.77
CA GLU A 373 -0.25 10.22 -30.33
C GLU A 373 0.71 9.27 -29.63
N ASP A 374 0.60 9.11 -28.31
CA ASP A 374 1.44 8.19 -27.52
C ASP A 374 1.19 6.71 -27.88
N LEU A 375 0.03 6.42 -28.45
CA LEU A 375 -0.40 5.08 -28.86
C LEU A 375 -0.18 4.77 -30.35
N LEU A 376 0.18 5.77 -31.16
CA LEU A 376 0.38 5.64 -32.58
C LEU A 376 1.86 5.49 -32.93
N ALA A 377 2.15 4.75 -33.98
CA ALA A 377 3.49 4.65 -34.56
C ALA A 377 3.94 6.03 -35.08
N PRO A 378 5.25 6.35 -35.01
CA PRO A 378 5.79 7.55 -35.61
C PRO A 378 5.38 7.67 -37.10
N VAL A 379 5.16 8.91 -37.56
CA VAL A 379 4.91 9.15 -38.99
C VAL A 379 6.16 8.80 -39.77
N GLU A 380 6.04 7.87 -40.72
CA GLU A 380 7.14 7.59 -41.65
C GLU A 380 7.35 8.81 -42.56
N VAL A 381 8.42 9.54 -42.33
CA VAL A 381 8.83 10.63 -43.25
C VAL A 381 9.53 9.97 -44.42
N PRO A 382 9.03 10.07 -45.67
CA PRO A 382 9.68 9.49 -46.81
C PRO A 382 11.11 10.05 -46.96
N GLY A 383 12.15 9.20 -46.89
CA GLY A 383 13.53 9.56 -47.15
C GLY A 383 14.46 9.64 -45.90
N VAL A 384 13.99 9.37 -44.70
CA VAL A 384 14.85 9.25 -43.50
C VAL A 384 14.96 7.77 -43.12
N PRO A 385 16.14 7.14 -43.09
CA PRO A 385 16.28 5.76 -42.62
C PRO A 385 15.85 5.66 -41.15
N ALA A 386 15.07 4.64 -40.83
CA ALA A 386 14.64 4.35 -39.46
C ALA A 386 15.88 4.23 -38.54
N ALA A 387 15.94 4.99 -37.45
CA ALA A 387 16.96 4.84 -36.44
C ALA A 387 16.90 3.41 -35.87
N ALA A 388 18.02 2.71 -35.87
CA ALA A 388 18.13 1.37 -35.29
C ALA A 388 17.80 1.40 -33.80
N PRO A 389 17.13 0.39 -33.27
CA PRO A 389 16.84 0.31 -31.84
C PRO A 389 18.14 0.19 -31.05
N GLN A 390 18.31 1.06 -30.03
CA GLN A 390 19.35 0.98 -29.01
C GLN A 390 19.00 -0.01 -27.92
#